data_4520f7f1d9713bf72c56253a8d64d1ee
#
_entry.id   4520f7f1d9713bf72c56253a8d64d1ee
#
_cell.length_a   1.000
_cell.length_b   1.000
_cell.length_c   1.000
_cell.angle_alpha   90.00
_cell.angle_beta   90.00
_cell.angle_gamma   90.00
#
_symmetry.space_group_name_H-M   'P 1'
#
loop_
_entity.id
_entity.type
_entity.pdbx_description
1 polymer ?
#
loop_
_entity_poly.entity_id
_entity_poly.type
_entity_poly.pdbx_seq_one_letter_code
_entity_poly.pdbx_strand_id
1 'polypeptide(L)'
;MLPTAPDLSGRQPGLGYIRQIQILAIMTFIQGALLSLIGIVCIAYAFLLANMQTMMPPAERARMQAQSGPMFEVMGWVTGGIGAVVLIIAMLHIVAGYRSLKYRGRIFTMVVWLSGLLASITCYCAPTSIGLVIWGMIVFLNPAVARAFELAEAGETRAQIENKFY
;
A
#
# COMPACT_ATOMS: atom_id res chain seq x y z
N MET A 1 0.22 36.27 30.59
CA MET A 1 0.62 35.00 29.99
C MET A 1 1.38 34.23 31.04
N LEU A 2 0.82 33.19 31.62
CA LEU A 2 1.51 32.33 32.57
C LEU A 2 2.54 31.49 31.80
N PRO A 3 3.81 31.40 32.24
CA PRO A 3 4.78 30.51 31.61
C PRO A 3 4.27 29.08 31.76
N THR A 4 4.10 28.38 30.63
CA THR A 4 3.81 26.95 30.64
C THR A 4 4.91 26.25 31.42
N ALA A 5 4.51 25.50 32.45
CA ALA A 5 5.46 24.71 33.26
C ALA A 5 6.31 23.83 32.30
N PRO A 6 7.65 23.78 32.54
CA PRO A 6 8.50 22.92 31.72
C PRO A 6 8.04 21.47 31.90
N ASP A 7 7.84 20.80 30.78
CA ASP A 7 7.50 19.37 30.77
C ASP A 7 8.67 18.58 31.38
N LEU A 8 8.49 18.16 32.64
CA LEU A 8 9.48 17.41 33.40
C LEU A 8 9.76 16.00 32.84
N SER A 9 9.02 15.56 31.83
CA SER A 9 9.20 14.22 31.21
C SER A 9 10.41 14.15 30.29
N GLY A 10 11.04 15.29 29.93
CA GLY A 10 12.20 15.36 29.02
C GLY A 10 11.94 14.76 27.61
N ARG A 11 10.75 14.24 27.36
CA ARG A 11 10.33 13.70 26.06
C ARG A 11 9.45 14.73 25.36
N GLN A 12 9.96 15.29 24.29
CA GLN A 12 9.09 16.07 23.41
C GLN A 12 7.94 15.17 22.90
N PRO A 13 6.66 15.57 23.07
CA PRO A 13 5.52 14.70 22.79
C PRO A 13 5.39 14.26 21.32
N GLY A 14 6.25 14.74 20.43
CA GLY A 14 6.26 14.39 19.00
C GLY A 14 7.22 13.27 18.59
N LEU A 15 8.27 12.98 19.37
CA LEU A 15 9.33 12.05 18.98
C LEU A 15 8.82 10.63 18.71
N GLY A 16 7.91 10.15 19.55
CA GLY A 16 7.32 8.82 19.40
C GLY A 16 6.61 8.63 18.06
N TYR A 17 5.89 9.64 17.60
CA TYR A 17 5.19 9.60 16.32
C TYR A 17 6.13 9.66 15.12
N ILE A 18 7.22 10.42 15.21
CA ILE A 18 8.23 10.51 14.15
C ILE A 18 8.90 9.15 13.90
N ARG A 19 9.25 8.43 14.98
CA ARG A 19 9.79 7.06 14.85
C ARG A 19 8.80 6.09 14.24
N GLN A 20 7.50 6.26 14.48
CA GLN A 20 6.46 5.42 13.91
C GLN A 20 6.34 5.60 12.39
N ILE A 21 6.72 6.76 11.82
CA ILE A 21 6.72 6.96 10.35
C ILE A 21 7.63 5.94 9.67
N GLN A 22 8.78 5.63 10.25
CA GLN A 22 9.71 4.65 9.67
C GLN A 22 9.11 3.24 9.66
N ILE A 23 8.47 2.86 10.76
CA ILE A 23 7.79 1.56 10.87
C ILE A 23 6.65 1.48 9.86
N LEU A 24 5.83 2.53 9.76
CA LEU A 24 4.75 2.62 8.78
C LEU A 24 5.26 2.57 7.35
N ALA A 25 6.36 3.25 7.04
CA ALA A 25 6.97 3.22 5.71
C ALA A 25 7.45 1.80 5.35
N ILE A 26 8.08 1.08 6.29
CA ILE A 26 8.49 -0.32 6.08
C ILE A 26 7.27 -1.22 5.89
N MET A 27 6.23 -1.06 6.72
CA MET A 27 4.99 -1.83 6.59
C MET A 27 4.30 -1.57 5.25
N THR A 28 4.28 -0.32 4.79
CA THR A 28 3.76 0.04 3.47
C THR A 28 4.55 -0.62 2.35
N PHE A 29 5.86 -0.73 2.50
CA PHE A 29 6.74 -1.42 1.55
C PHE A 29 6.45 -2.92 1.50
N ILE A 30 6.31 -3.57 2.66
CA ILE A 30 5.95 -4.99 2.78
C ILE A 30 4.57 -5.24 2.15
N GLN A 31 3.60 -4.37 2.44
CA GLN A 31 2.27 -4.43 1.83
C GLN A 31 2.34 -4.35 0.30
N GLY A 32 3.14 -3.43 -0.23
CA GLY A 32 3.38 -3.30 -1.68
C GLY A 32 3.99 -4.56 -2.29
N ALA A 33 4.96 -5.18 -1.61
CA ALA A 33 5.58 -6.43 -2.06
C ALA A 33 4.57 -7.60 -2.08
N LEU A 34 3.74 -7.72 -1.04
CA LEU A 34 2.69 -8.75 -0.98
C LEU A 34 1.63 -8.55 -2.08
N LEU A 35 1.18 -7.32 -2.30
CA LEU A 35 0.23 -6.99 -3.37
C LEU A 35 0.85 -7.29 -4.75
N SER A 36 2.15 -7.01 -4.95
CA SER A 36 2.85 -7.33 -6.19
C SER A 36 2.84 -8.84 -6.46
N LEU A 37 3.10 -9.65 -5.45
CA LEU A 37 3.05 -11.11 -5.57
C LEU A 37 1.66 -11.58 -5.97
N ILE A 38 0.61 -11.08 -5.33
CA ILE A 38 -0.78 -11.41 -5.64
C ILE A 38 -1.13 -11.01 -7.08
N GLY A 39 -0.77 -9.79 -7.49
CA GLY A 39 -1.02 -9.30 -8.85
C GLY A 39 -0.34 -10.17 -9.92
N ILE A 40 0.91 -10.58 -9.68
CA ILE A 40 1.65 -11.48 -10.58
C ILE A 40 0.96 -12.84 -10.65
N VAL A 41 0.54 -13.42 -9.52
CA VAL A 41 -0.16 -14.71 -9.48
C VAL A 41 -1.49 -14.63 -10.24
N CYS A 42 -2.27 -13.55 -10.08
CA CYS A 42 -3.52 -13.36 -10.83
C CYS A 42 -3.28 -13.28 -12.35
N ILE A 43 -2.26 -12.55 -12.79
CA ILE A 43 -1.90 -12.47 -14.22
C ILE A 43 -1.42 -13.82 -14.74
N ALA A 44 -0.54 -14.51 -14.00
CA ALA A 44 -0.07 -15.84 -14.38
C ALA A 44 -1.22 -16.84 -14.48
N TYR A 45 -2.18 -16.79 -13.54
CA TYR A 45 -3.37 -17.63 -13.59
C TYR A 45 -4.25 -17.32 -14.80
N ALA A 46 -4.48 -16.05 -15.10
CA ALA A 46 -5.22 -15.65 -16.31
C ALA A 46 -4.54 -16.15 -17.60
N PHE A 47 -3.20 -16.05 -17.66
CA PHE A 47 -2.41 -16.57 -18.76
C PHE A 47 -2.50 -18.09 -18.90
N LEU A 48 -2.46 -18.82 -17.77
CA LEU A 48 -2.63 -20.27 -17.76
C LEU A 48 -4.03 -20.66 -18.27
N LEU A 49 -5.09 -19.97 -17.82
CA LEU A 49 -6.44 -20.22 -18.30
C LEU A 49 -6.56 -20.03 -19.83
N ALA A 50 -5.98 -18.95 -20.35
CA ALA A 50 -5.97 -18.69 -21.79
C ALA A 50 -5.23 -19.78 -22.59
N ASN A 51 -4.07 -20.24 -22.09
CA ASN A 51 -3.28 -21.28 -22.75
C ASN A 51 -3.87 -22.69 -22.60
N MET A 52 -4.55 -23.01 -21.50
CA MET A 52 -5.22 -24.29 -21.33
C MET A 52 -6.18 -24.58 -22.49
N GLN A 53 -6.93 -23.58 -22.95
CA GLN A 53 -7.85 -23.74 -24.09
C GLN A 53 -7.12 -24.08 -25.39
N THR A 54 -5.90 -23.57 -25.59
CA THR A 54 -5.11 -23.87 -26.80
C THR A 54 -4.48 -25.27 -26.79
N MET A 55 -4.18 -25.80 -25.60
CA MET A 55 -3.53 -27.09 -25.40
C MET A 55 -4.53 -28.27 -25.40
N MET A 56 -5.83 -28.02 -25.25
CA MET A 56 -6.86 -29.06 -25.23
C MET A 56 -7.16 -29.59 -26.61
N PRO A 57 -7.44 -30.91 -26.76
CA PRO A 57 -7.96 -31.50 -27.97
C PRO A 57 -9.27 -30.82 -28.40
N PRO A 58 -9.52 -30.65 -29.73
CA PRO A 58 -10.69 -29.91 -30.21
C PRO A 58 -12.01 -30.46 -29.69
N ALA A 59 -12.14 -31.75 -29.50
CA ALA A 59 -13.34 -32.39 -28.98
C ALA A 59 -13.64 -32.06 -27.52
N GLU A 60 -12.61 -31.97 -26.68
CA GLU A 60 -12.76 -31.59 -25.27
C GLU A 60 -13.04 -30.09 -25.13
N ARG A 61 -12.37 -29.27 -25.97
CA ARG A 61 -12.65 -27.83 -26.06
C ARG A 61 -14.10 -27.54 -26.40
N ALA A 62 -14.67 -28.25 -27.41
CA ALA A 62 -16.06 -28.11 -27.78
C ALA A 62 -17.02 -28.50 -26.66
N ARG A 63 -16.73 -29.56 -25.91
CA ARG A 63 -17.53 -29.99 -24.75
C ARG A 63 -17.47 -28.96 -23.62
N MET A 64 -16.29 -28.42 -23.31
CA MET A 64 -16.11 -27.42 -22.27
C MET A 64 -16.79 -26.11 -22.64
N GLN A 65 -16.71 -25.67 -23.90
CA GLN A 65 -17.44 -24.49 -24.40
C GLN A 65 -18.94 -24.69 -24.34
N ALA A 66 -19.45 -25.87 -24.64
CA ALA A 66 -20.89 -26.18 -24.56
C ALA A 66 -21.39 -26.18 -23.09
N GLN A 67 -20.56 -26.59 -22.14
CA GLN A 67 -20.90 -26.66 -20.72
C GLN A 67 -20.73 -25.35 -19.96
N SER A 68 -19.67 -24.60 -20.24
CA SER A 68 -19.28 -23.41 -19.48
C SER A 68 -19.52 -22.09 -20.25
N GLY A 69 -19.86 -22.16 -21.54
CA GLY A 69 -20.08 -21.00 -22.39
C GLY A 69 -18.87 -20.03 -22.42
N PRO A 70 -19.10 -18.74 -22.64
CA PRO A 70 -18.06 -17.72 -22.64
C PRO A 70 -17.50 -17.42 -21.24
N MET A 71 -17.99 -18.10 -20.20
CA MET A 71 -17.68 -17.80 -18.80
C MET A 71 -16.18 -17.95 -18.49
N PHE A 72 -15.50 -18.94 -19.07
CA PHE A 72 -14.06 -19.14 -18.89
C PHE A 72 -13.22 -18.02 -19.47
N GLU A 73 -13.59 -17.52 -20.64
CA GLU A 73 -12.90 -16.41 -21.28
C GLU A 73 -13.10 -15.11 -20.50
N VAL A 74 -14.33 -14.82 -20.07
CA VAL A 74 -14.64 -13.67 -19.22
C VAL A 74 -13.90 -13.76 -17.91
N MET A 75 -13.82 -14.93 -17.29
CA MET A 75 -13.10 -15.14 -16.04
C MET A 75 -11.59 -14.87 -16.19
N GLY A 76 -10.99 -15.28 -17.30
CA GLY A 76 -9.59 -14.98 -17.62
C GLY A 76 -9.33 -13.48 -17.74
N TRP A 77 -10.16 -12.76 -18.50
CA TRP A 77 -10.05 -11.31 -18.67
C TRP A 77 -10.27 -10.55 -17.36
N VAL A 78 -11.27 -10.92 -16.57
CA VAL A 78 -11.56 -10.30 -15.27
C VAL A 78 -10.42 -10.53 -14.30
N THR A 79 -9.92 -11.76 -14.18
CA THR A 79 -8.80 -12.07 -13.27
C THR A 79 -7.52 -11.37 -13.70
N GLY A 80 -7.21 -11.34 -14.99
CA GLY A 80 -6.06 -10.61 -15.53
C GLY A 80 -6.16 -9.10 -15.29
N GLY A 81 -7.35 -8.54 -15.51
CA GLY A 81 -7.63 -7.12 -15.25
C GLY A 81 -7.48 -6.74 -13.78
N ILE A 82 -8.03 -7.57 -12.87
CA ILE A 82 -7.84 -7.39 -11.42
C ILE A 82 -6.35 -7.46 -11.08
N GLY A 83 -5.61 -8.44 -11.60
CA GLY A 83 -4.17 -8.58 -11.38
C GLY A 83 -3.39 -7.35 -11.80
N ALA A 84 -3.71 -6.76 -12.96
CA ALA A 84 -3.07 -5.55 -13.46
C ALA A 84 -3.35 -4.34 -12.53
N VAL A 85 -4.60 -4.14 -12.11
CA VAL A 85 -4.97 -3.07 -11.17
C VAL A 85 -4.25 -3.24 -9.83
N VAL A 86 -4.19 -4.47 -9.28
CA VAL A 86 -3.48 -4.77 -8.04
C VAL A 86 -1.99 -4.48 -8.17
N LEU A 87 -1.36 -4.77 -9.32
CA LEU A 87 0.04 -4.41 -9.56
C LEU A 87 0.28 -2.90 -9.57
N ILE A 88 -0.61 -2.12 -10.18
CA ILE A 88 -0.52 -0.66 -10.16
C ILE A 88 -0.60 -0.15 -8.71
N ILE A 89 -1.55 -0.64 -7.92
CA ILE A 89 -1.69 -0.26 -6.51
C ILE A 89 -0.45 -0.68 -5.72
N ALA A 90 0.12 -1.85 -5.98
CA ALA A 90 1.34 -2.33 -5.36
C ALA A 90 2.53 -1.40 -5.62
N MET A 91 2.72 -0.96 -6.87
CA MET A 91 3.75 0.01 -7.24
C MET A 91 3.57 1.34 -6.52
N LEU A 92 2.33 1.83 -6.39
CA LEU A 92 2.03 3.04 -5.63
C LEU A 92 2.40 2.88 -4.15
N HIS A 93 2.17 1.72 -3.52
CA HIS A 93 2.58 1.43 -2.14
C HIS A 93 4.10 1.44 -1.98
N ILE A 94 4.85 0.86 -2.92
CA ILE A 94 6.31 0.88 -2.92
C ILE A 94 6.82 2.32 -2.99
N VAL A 95 6.28 3.12 -3.90
CA VAL A 95 6.65 4.54 -4.06
C VAL A 95 6.26 5.35 -2.81
N ALA A 96 5.08 5.10 -2.24
CA ALA A 96 4.62 5.77 -1.02
C ALA A 96 5.52 5.43 0.18
N GLY A 97 5.88 4.17 0.37
CA GLY A 97 6.83 3.72 1.40
C GLY A 97 8.18 4.43 1.25
N TYR A 98 8.74 4.45 0.04
CA TYR A 98 10.00 5.13 -0.23
C TYR A 98 9.96 6.64 0.04
N ARG A 99 8.89 7.32 -0.39
CA ARG A 99 8.71 8.77 -0.14
C ARG A 99 8.52 9.06 1.34
N SER A 100 7.78 8.22 2.07
CA SER A 100 7.57 8.37 3.52
C SER A 100 8.86 8.22 4.32
N LEU A 101 9.79 7.36 3.92
CA LEU A 101 11.12 7.26 4.53
C LEU A 101 11.94 8.56 4.43
N LYS A 102 11.62 9.38 3.43
CA LYS A 102 12.25 10.71 3.22
C LYS A 102 11.40 11.87 3.73
N TYR A 103 10.34 11.59 4.50
CA TYR A 103 9.36 12.58 4.94
C TYR A 103 8.77 13.43 3.80
N ARG A 104 8.50 12.80 2.62
CA ARG A 104 7.95 13.46 1.45
C ARG A 104 6.62 12.84 1.01
N GLY A 105 5.69 13.72 0.60
CA GLY A 105 4.43 13.28 0.00
C GLY A 105 3.43 12.71 1.01
N ARG A 106 3.21 13.39 2.13
CA ARG A 106 2.26 13.01 3.19
C ARG A 106 0.88 12.67 2.64
N ILE A 107 0.28 13.58 1.84
CA ILE A 107 -1.05 13.39 1.26
C ILE A 107 -1.06 12.21 0.29
N PHE A 108 -0.03 12.08 -0.55
CA PHE A 108 0.11 10.97 -1.48
C PHE A 108 0.08 9.61 -0.76
N THR A 109 0.81 9.48 0.35
CA THR A 109 0.84 8.24 1.13
C THR A 109 -0.53 7.91 1.72
N MET A 110 -1.28 8.90 2.23
CA MET A 110 -2.63 8.70 2.74
C MET A 110 -3.58 8.22 1.63
N VAL A 111 -3.50 8.81 0.43
CA VAL A 111 -4.32 8.39 -0.73
C VAL A 111 -3.98 6.97 -1.15
N VAL A 112 -2.70 6.61 -1.14
CA VAL A 112 -2.27 5.24 -1.48
C VAL A 112 -2.79 4.22 -0.47
N TRP A 113 -2.81 4.52 0.82
CA TRP A 113 -3.40 3.62 1.82
C TRP A 113 -4.90 3.43 1.61
N LEU A 114 -5.64 4.50 1.27
CA LEU A 114 -7.06 4.40 0.94
C LEU A 114 -7.29 3.54 -0.32
N SER A 115 -6.43 3.68 -1.34
CA SER A 115 -6.50 2.82 -2.52
C SER A 115 -6.20 1.35 -2.18
N GLY A 116 -5.32 1.10 -1.21
CA GLY A 116 -5.03 -0.23 -0.68
C GLY A 116 -6.23 -0.89 -0.02
N LEU A 117 -7.12 -0.13 0.63
CA LEU A 117 -8.38 -0.66 1.16
C LEU A 117 -9.30 -1.19 0.05
N LEU A 118 -9.38 -0.49 -1.08
CA LEU A 118 -10.18 -0.95 -2.22
C LEU A 118 -9.63 -2.27 -2.78
N ALA A 119 -8.31 -2.41 -2.88
CA ALA A 119 -7.67 -3.65 -3.29
C ALA A 119 -7.88 -4.79 -2.27
N SER A 120 -8.02 -4.48 -0.99
CA SER A 120 -8.16 -5.46 0.09
C SER A 120 -9.54 -6.13 0.14
N ILE A 121 -10.58 -5.52 -0.43
CA ILE A 121 -11.92 -6.10 -0.55
C ILE A 121 -11.87 -7.39 -1.38
N THR A 122 -10.92 -7.51 -2.28
CA THR A 122 -10.75 -8.66 -3.17
C THR A 122 -9.83 -9.76 -2.62
N CYS A 123 -9.16 -9.55 -1.47
CA CYS A 123 -8.08 -10.43 -1.02
C CYS A 123 -7.96 -10.54 0.50
N TYR A 124 -7.33 -11.64 0.96
CA TYR A 124 -7.02 -11.98 2.35
C TYR A 124 -6.22 -10.94 3.15
N CYS A 125 -5.82 -9.84 2.54
CA CYS A 125 -5.03 -8.76 3.19
C CYS A 125 -5.88 -7.69 3.87
N ALA A 126 -7.21 -7.85 3.97
CA ALA A 126 -8.11 -6.87 4.55
C ALA A 126 -7.71 -6.42 5.97
N PRO A 127 -7.45 -7.33 6.94
CA PRO A 127 -7.15 -6.91 8.32
C PRO A 127 -5.84 -6.11 8.41
N THR A 128 -4.81 -6.46 7.64
CA THR A 128 -3.53 -5.74 7.64
C THR A 128 -3.64 -4.37 7.00
N SER A 129 -4.40 -4.24 5.92
CA SER A 129 -4.65 -2.97 5.25
C SER A 129 -5.49 -2.02 6.11
N ILE A 130 -6.54 -2.52 6.76
CA ILE A 130 -7.36 -1.73 7.68
C ILE A 130 -6.52 -1.23 8.85
N GLY A 131 -5.74 -2.13 9.48
CA GLY A 131 -4.84 -1.77 10.57
C GLY A 131 -3.81 -0.70 10.17
N LEU A 132 -3.20 -0.84 8.98
CA LEU A 132 -2.23 0.11 8.45
C LEU A 132 -2.87 1.48 8.19
N VAL A 133 -4.09 1.51 7.64
CA VAL A 133 -4.81 2.77 7.36
C VAL A 133 -5.16 3.46 8.66
N ILE A 134 -5.77 2.77 9.63
CA ILE A 134 -6.18 3.37 10.90
C ILE A 134 -4.95 3.91 11.64
N TRP A 135 -3.94 3.06 11.84
CA TRP A 135 -2.71 3.48 12.53
C TRP A 135 -1.97 4.57 11.77
N GLY A 136 -1.85 4.42 10.46
CA GLY A 136 -1.20 5.40 9.61
C GLY A 136 -1.89 6.76 9.63
N MET A 137 -3.22 6.80 9.59
CA MET A 137 -3.98 8.05 9.68
C MET A 137 -3.77 8.72 11.03
N ILE A 138 -3.80 7.98 12.15
CA ILE A 138 -3.52 8.54 13.48
C ILE A 138 -2.13 9.20 13.52
N VAL A 139 -1.12 8.51 13.00
CA VAL A 139 0.26 9.03 12.99
C VAL A 139 0.40 10.22 12.04
N PHE A 140 -0.11 10.11 10.81
CA PHE A 140 0.07 11.15 9.80
C PHE A 140 -0.79 12.39 10.04
N LEU A 141 -1.88 12.30 10.79
CA LEU A 141 -2.67 13.47 11.19
C LEU A 141 -2.06 14.20 12.39
N ASN A 142 -1.08 13.61 13.07
CA ASN A 142 -0.42 14.26 14.20
C ASN A 142 0.33 15.54 13.75
N PRO A 143 0.17 16.69 14.46
CA PRO A 143 0.83 17.95 14.10
C PRO A 143 2.36 17.88 14.04
N ALA A 144 2.99 17.10 14.94
CA ALA A 144 4.44 16.92 14.94
C ALA A 144 4.93 16.23 13.67
N VAL A 145 4.16 15.23 13.18
CA VAL A 145 4.44 14.55 11.93
C VAL A 145 4.23 15.49 10.75
N ALA A 146 3.13 16.27 10.75
CA ALA A 146 2.89 17.29 9.72
C ALA A 146 4.09 18.23 9.58
N ARG A 147 4.58 18.75 10.71
CA ARG A 147 5.73 19.65 10.75
C ARG A 147 7.02 18.99 10.25
N ALA A 148 7.24 17.70 10.54
CA ALA A 148 8.39 16.97 10.02
C ALA A 148 8.39 16.89 8.49
N PHE A 149 7.21 16.70 7.86
CA PHE A 149 7.06 16.72 6.41
C PHE A 149 7.29 18.12 5.83
N GLU A 150 6.77 19.17 6.46
CA GLU A 150 7.02 20.56 6.06
C GLU A 150 8.52 20.92 6.08
N LEU A 151 9.25 20.51 7.12
CA LEU A 151 10.69 20.71 7.22
C LEU A 151 11.45 19.96 6.10
N ALA A 152 11.02 18.75 5.74
CA ALA A 152 11.60 18.01 4.63
C ALA A 152 11.31 18.65 3.27
N GLU A 153 10.13 19.26 3.10
CA GLU A 153 9.78 20.04 1.90
C GLU A 153 10.58 21.34 1.82
N ALA A 154 10.94 21.94 2.96
CA ALA A 154 11.85 23.08 3.04
C ALA A 154 13.32 22.72 2.77
N GLY A 155 13.62 21.44 2.50
CA GLY A 155 14.97 20.99 2.13
C GLY A 155 15.81 20.45 3.30
N GLU A 156 15.25 20.32 4.48
CA GLU A 156 15.98 19.76 5.62
C GLU A 156 16.21 18.25 5.44
N THR A 157 17.39 17.81 5.85
CA THR A 157 17.72 16.39 5.83
C THR A 157 17.03 15.66 6.97
N ARG A 158 16.81 14.35 6.81
CA ARG A 158 16.23 13.50 7.84
C ARG A 158 16.91 13.65 9.21
N ALA A 159 18.25 13.68 9.25
CA ALA A 159 19.02 13.83 10.47
C ALA A 159 18.76 15.18 11.17
N GLN A 160 18.62 16.25 10.38
CA GLN A 160 18.29 17.59 10.92
C GLN A 160 16.88 17.63 11.50
N ILE A 161 15.93 16.98 10.82
CA ILE A 161 14.54 16.88 11.28
C ILE A 161 14.48 16.09 12.59
N GLU A 162 15.07 14.90 12.63
CA GLU A 162 15.09 14.07 13.84
C GLU A 162 15.71 14.85 15.02
N ASN A 163 16.84 15.55 14.82
CA ASN A 163 17.50 16.35 15.88
C ASN A 163 16.64 17.51 16.41
N LYS A 164 15.71 18.03 15.66
CA LYS A 164 14.79 19.11 16.12
C LYS A 164 13.70 18.62 17.07
N PHE A 165 13.47 17.32 17.11
CA PHE A 165 12.46 16.69 17.95
C PHE A 165 13.09 15.89 19.12
N TYR A 166 14.42 15.84 19.21
CA TYR A 166 15.18 15.35 20.37
C TYR A 166 15.47 16.48 21.34
#